data_94a8f1085230012e919aa311488ab7cd
#
_entry.id   94a8f1085230012e919aa311488ab7cd
#
_cell.length_a   1.000
_cell.length_b   1.000
_cell.length_c   1.000
_cell.angle_alpha   90.00
_cell.angle_beta   90.00
_cell.angle_gamma   90.00
#
_symmetry.space_group_name_H-M   'P 1'
#
loop_
_entity.id
_entity.type
_entity.pdbx_description
1 polymer ?
#
loop_
_entity_poly.entity_id
_entity_poly.type
_entity_poly.pdbx_seq_one_letter_code
_entity_poly.pdbx_strand_id
1 'polypeptide(L)'
;MNQKQEALLGLPLTNAEREWLTDRLETLSVKESYQLSAAIMRSGRLQELVGKSRDELQATVLRMKPDVAVEAINCLMTLHDYEVCYPAGSYDALGRFFLQYESGAPRDTLPFVDLDQLGRRYEDLHPGLFIGGSYVVYPTKEPEQHYTGHNLAELDDSDWSVRLKIASPEKPEGVWVRLPDYSMVNDDKADEVELALLDLKVDTIQDCTLLDARCILPEVENLVSEYHELADLIYDGNDLGFLLDEQGQGMPHFNEKFHAALAYEKCTRLGAALDIAQNLRCYDFVPREDVESFAEKFLESRGIEAGHVSLLSECMDRESYRRYLLAQQGYQQHAASGSFIRRNQLDFCYERSQPPTPQAHFEMKL
;
A
#
# COMPACT_ATOMS: atom_id res chain seq x y z
N MET A 1 -21.82 -0.73 1.45
CA MET A 1 -21.61 0.16 0.27
C MET A 1 -22.59 1.33 0.34
N ASN A 2 -22.13 2.52 -0.01
CA ASN A 2 -22.98 3.70 -0.10
C ASN A 2 -23.58 3.86 -1.52
N GLN A 3 -24.55 4.77 -1.68
CA GLN A 3 -25.24 4.99 -2.97
C GLN A 3 -24.31 5.32 -4.13
N LYS A 4 -23.17 6.01 -3.88
CA LYS A 4 -22.19 6.36 -4.92
C LYS A 4 -21.44 5.13 -5.41
N GLN A 5 -21.06 4.23 -4.50
CA GLN A 5 -20.41 2.96 -4.83
C GLN A 5 -21.34 2.04 -5.63
N GLU A 6 -22.61 1.94 -5.24
CA GLU A 6 -23.63 1.20 -6.02
C GLU A 6 -23.79 1.77 -7.44
N ALA A 7 -23.71 3.10 -7.57
CA ALA A 7 -23.81 3.76 -8.86
C ALA A 7 -22.65 3.40 -9.80
N LEU A 8 -21.41 3.35 -9.26
CA LEU A 8 -20.24 2.97 -10.05
C LEU A 8 -20.30 1.50 -10.49
N LEU A 9 -20.77 0.58 -9.64
CA LEU A 9 -20.98 -0.82 -10.01
C LEU A 9 -22.12 -1.03 -11.02
N GLY A 10 -23.01 -0.06 -11.15
CA GLY A 10 -24.06 -0.03 -12.17
C GLY A 10 -23.56 0.30 -13.58
N LEU A 11 -22.36 0.84 -13.75
CA LEU A 11 -21.79 1.21 -15.04
C LEU A 11 -21.66 0.01 -16.01
N PRO A 12 -21.56 0.27 -17.33
CA PRO A 12 -21.36 -0.78 -18.35
C PRO A 12 -19.94 -1.33 -18.27
N LEU A 13 -19.70 -2.22 -17.31
CA LEU A 13 -18.43 -2.84 -16.98
C LEU A 13 -18.28 -4.24 -17.61
N THR A 14 -17.10 -4.61 -18.03
CA THR A 14 -16.71 -6.00 -18.25
C THR A 14 -16.71 -6.78 -16.92
N ASN A 15 -16.68 -8.10 -16.96
CA ASN A 15 -16.62 -8.91 -15.74
C ASN A 15 -15.36 -8.62 -14.91
N ALA A 16 -14.20 -8.48 -15.56
CA ALA A 16 -12.94 -8.18 -14.90
C ALA A 16 -12.93 -6.78 -14.24
N GLU A 17 -13.42 -5.76 -14.96
CA GLU A 17 -13.57 -4.41 -14.39
C GLU A 17 -14.53 -4.39 -13.20
N ARG A 18 -15.62 -5.14 -13.28
CA ARG A 18 -16.61 -5.25 -12.20
C ARG A 18 -15.99 -5.91 -10.96
N GLU A 19 -15.24 -6.99 -11.12
CA GLU A 19 -14.56 -7.71 -10.05
C GLU A 19 -13.54 -6.79 -9.37
N TRP A 20 -12.66 -6.16 -10.14
CA TRP A 20 -11.67 -5.20 -9.65
C TRP A 20 -12.32 -4.02 -8.90
N LEU A 21 -13.35 -3.43 -9.52
CA LEU A 21 -14.06 -2.28 -8.94
C LEU A 21 -14.77 -2.66 -7.63
N THR A 22 -15.33 -3.86 -7.55
CA THR A 22 -16.00 -4.35 -6.34
C THR A 22 -15.00 -4.48 -5.19
N ASP A 23 -13.88 -5.17 -5.41
CA ASP A 23 -12.86 -5.36 -4.38
C ASP A 23 -12.31 -4.00 -3.90
N ARG A 24 -12.02 -3.10 -4.84
CA ARG A 24 -11.49 -1.77 -4.52
C ARG A 24 -12.48 -0.90 -3.75
N LEU A 25 -13.74 -0.88 -4.14
CA LEU A 25 -14.80 -0.11 -3.47
C LEU A 25 -15.17 -0.68 -2.09
N GLU A 26 -15.07 -1.98 -1.89
CA GLU A 26 -15.34 -2.63 -0.60
C GLU A 26 -14.28 -2.33 0.45
N THR A 27 -13.05 -2.03 0.03
CA THR A 27 -11.89 -1.79 0.89
C THR A 27 -11.49 -0.33 1.03
N LEU A 28 -12.31 0.60 0.52
CA LEU A 28 -12.05 2.03 0.66
C LEU A 28 -12.05 2.46 2.13
N SER A 29 -11.02 3.19 2.52
CA SER A 29 -10.97 3.87 3.81
C SER A 29 -11.96 5.04 3.87
N VAL A 30 -12.11 5.63 5.06
CA VAL A 30 -12.93 6.84 5.23
C VAL A 30 -12.34 7.99 4.41
N LYS A 31 -11.03 8.19 4.48
CA LYS A 31 -10.29 9.19 3.69
C LYS A 31 -10.50 8.98 2.19
N GLU A 32 -10.25 7.77 1.69
CA GLU A 32 -10.44 7.42 0.29
C GLU A 32 -11.90 7.60 -0.17
N SER A 33 -12.88 7.37 0.70
CA SER A 33 -14.30 7.62 0.41
C SER A 33 -14.61 9.12 0.22
N TYR A 34 -13.92 10.00 0.96
CA TYR A 34 -14.04 11.45 0.75
C TYR A 34 -13.35 11.87 -0.54
N GLN A 35 -12.14 11.37 -0.79
CA GLN A 35 -11.38 11.59 -2.02
C GLN A 35 -12.18 11.13 -3.26
N LEU A 36 -12.76 9.92 -3.22
CA LEU A 36 -13.62 9.42 -4.30
C LEU A 36 -14.83 10.33 -4.54
N SER A 37 -15.44 10.84 -3.46
CA SER A 37 -16.55 11.77 -3.59
C SER A 37 -16.14 13.05 -4.30
N ALA A 38 -14.97 13.59 -3.99
CA ALA A 38 -14.42 14.77 -4.65
C ALA A 38 -14.05 14.47 -6.11
N ALA A 39 -13.45 13.30 -6.39
CA ALA A 39 -13.12 12.87 -7.74
C ALA A 39 -14.37 12.74 -8.63
N ILE A 40 -15.43 12.12 -8.11
CA ILE A 40 -16.72 12.01 -8.82
C ILE A 40 -17.32 13.40 -9.09
N MET A 41 -17.29 14.31 -8.13
CA MET A 41 -17.84 15.67 -8.30
C MET A 41 -17.03 16.51 -9.30
N ARG A 42 -15.72 16.27 -9.41
CA ARG A 42 -14.87 16.92 -10.42
C ARG A 42 -15.05 16.32 -11.82
N SER A 43 -15.39 15.04 -11.91
CA SER A 43 -15.65 14.37 -13.19
C SER A 43 -16.94 14.87 -13.82
N GLY A 44 -16.87 15.37 -15.05
CA GLY A 44 -18.06 15.89 -15.76
C GLY A 44 -19.12 14.83 -16.03
N ARG A 45 -18.74 13.54 -16.14
CA ARG A 45 -19.65 12.43 -16.47
C ARG A 45 -20.10 11.66 -15.21
N LEU A 46 -19.20 11.36 -14.31
CA LEU A 46 -19.54 10.65 -13.08
C LEU A 46 -20.39 11.50 -12.13
N GLN A 47 -20.24 12.82 -12.17
CA GLN A 47 -21.09 13.76 -11.43
C GLN A 47 -22.59 13.57 -11.76
N GLU A 48 -22.93 13.16 -12.99
CA GLU A 48 -24.30 12.87 -13.37
C GLU A 48 -24.94 11.72 -12.56
N LEU A 49 -24.15 10.89 -11.91
CA LEU A 49 -24.63 9.79 -11.06
C LEU A 49 -25.04 10.24 -9.65
N VAL A 50 -24.60 11.43 -9.22
CA VAL A 50 -24.80 11.90 -7.84
C VAL A 50 -26.23 12.43 -7.63
N GLY A 51 -26.83 12.07 -6.49
CA GLY A 51 -28.13 12.60 -6.06
C GLY A 51 -29.35 12.05 -6.78
N LYS A 52 -29.19 11.03 -7.61
CA LYS A 52 -30.28 10.38 -8.36
C LYS A 52 -30.96 9.28 -7.55
N SER A 53 -32.26 9.13 -7.76
CA SER A 53 -33.00 7.95 -7.32
C SER A 53 -32.51 6.70 -8.08
N ARG A 54 -32.82 5.52 -7.56
CA ARG A 54 -32.40 4.24 -8.17
C ARG A 54 -32.85 4.10 -9.63
N ASP A 55 -34.06 4.51 -9.93
CA ASP A 55 -34.64 4.41 -11.30
C ASP A 55 -33.96 5.43 -12.25
N GLU A 56 -33.72 6.65 -11.77
CA GLU A 56 -33.02 7.68 -12.56
C GLU A 56 -31.56 7.29 -12.78
N LEU A 57 -30.92 6.67 -11.80
CA LEU A 57 -29.58 6.14 -11.89
C LEU A 57 -29.48 5.08 -12.98
N GLN A 58 -30.38 4.10 -12.96
CA GLN A 58 -30.42 3.04 -13.96
C GLN A 58 -30.66 3.62 -15.37
N ALA A 59 -31.57 4.57 -15.50
CA ALA A 59 -31.83 5.26 -16.78
C ALA A 59 -30.62 6.08 -17.26
N THR A 60 -29.84 6.65 -16.33
CA THR A 60 -28.63 7.42 -16.66
C THR A 60 -27.53 6.48 -17.14
N VAL A 61 -27.25 5.42 -16.39
CA VAL A 61 -26.23 4.41 -16.70
C VAL A 61 -26.47 3.78 -18.08
N LEU A 62 -27.73 3.47 -18.44
CA LEU A 62 -28.07 2.90 -19.75
C LEU A 62 -27.74 3.84 -20.95
N ARG A 63 -27.52 5.13 -20.69
CA ARG A 63 -27.15 6.12 -21.72
C ARG A 63 -25.64 6.38 -21.75
N MET A 64 -24.92 5.93 -20.75
CA MET A 64 -23.47 6.12 -20.65
C MET A 64 -22.73 5.21 -21.62
N LYS A 65 -21.62 5.72 -22.14
CA LYS A 65 -20.75 4.94 -23.02
C LYS A 65 -19.79 4.09 -22.17
N PRO A 66 -19.23 3.00 -22.74
CA PRO A 66 -18.28 2.14 -22.02
C PRO A 66 -17.03 2.85 -21.49
N ASP A 67 -16.63 3.97 -22.11
CA ASP A 67 -15.47 4.77 -21.68
C ASP A 67 -15.64 5.44 -20.30
N VAL A 68 -16.87 5.47 -19.77
CA VAL A 68 -17.13 5.92 -18.38
C VAL A 68 -16.57 4.93 -17.35
N ALA A 69 -16.49 3.64 -17.68
CA ALA A 69 -15.82 2.65 -16.85
C ALA A 69 -14.32 2.97 -16.67
N VAL A 70 -13.67 3.37 -17.76
CA VAL A 70 -12.26 3.83 -17.74
C VAL A 70 -12.09 5.03 -16.82
N GLU A 71 -13.00 6.01 -16.89
CA GLU A 71 -12.97 7.18 -16.03
C GLU A 71 -13.17 6.82 -14.56
N ALA A 72 -14.11 5.91 -14.25
CA ALA A 72 -14.37 5.46 -12.88
C ALA A 72 -13.16 4.74 -12.25
N ILE A 73 -12.49 3.87 -13.01
CA ILE A 73 -11.28 3.18 -12.56
C ILE A 73 -10.14 4.18 -12.36
N ASN A 74 -9.92 5.12 -13.29
CA ASN A 74 -8.89 6.15 -13.13
C ASN A 74 -9.16 7.07 -11.93
N CYS A 75 -10.42 7.40 -11.62
CA CYS A 75 -10.74 8.12 -10.38
C CYS A 75 -10.27 7.39 -9.13
N LEU A 76 -10.39 6.06 -9.09
CA LEU A 76 -9.92 5.25 -7.96
C LEU A 76 -8.40 5.13 -7.90
N MET A 77 -7.73 5.11 -9.05
CA MET A 77 -6.26 5.05 -9.12
C MET A 77 -5.57 6.36 -8.73
N THR A 78 -6.29 7.48 -8.76
CA THR A 78 -5.73 8.82 -8.49
C THR A 78 -6.30 9.48 -7.22
N LEU A 79 -6.83 8.67 -6.28
CA LEU A 79 -7.39 9.21 -5.02
C LEU A 79 -6.34 9.96 -4.20
N HIS A 80 -5.09 9.48 -4.20
CA HIS A 80 -3.96 10.09 -3.48
C HIS A 80 -3.64 11.52 -3.96
N ASP A 81 -4.07 11.93 -5.16
CA ASP A 81 -3.91 13.30 -5.66
C ASP A 81 -4.84 14.31 -4.94
N TYR A 82 -5.86 13.83 -4.23
CA TYR A 82 -6.85 14.64 -3.52
C TYR A 82 -6.45 14.78 -2.05
N GLU A 83 -5.99 15.96 -1.64
CA GLU A 83 -5.63 16.23 -0.25
C GLU A 83 -6.89 16.39 0.62
N VAL A 84 -6.90 15.74 1.79
CA VAL A 84 -7.99 15.84 2.77
C VAL A 84 -7.55 16.70 3.94
N CYS A 85 -8.18 17.86 4.10
CA CYS A 85 -7.98 18.76 5.22
C CYS A 85 -9.01 18.43 6.32
N TYR A 86 -8.55 18.07 7.52
CA TYR A 86 -9.41 17.80 8.67
C TYR A 86 -8.76 18.31 9.96
N PRO A 87 -9.53 18.93 10.90
CA PRO A 87 -10.95 19.30 10.80
C PRO A 87 -11.17 20.56 9.95
N ALA A 88 -12.02 20.49 8.94
CA ALA A 88 -12.26 21.59 7.98
C ALA A 88 -13.71 21.59 7.40
N GLY A 89 -14.72 21.30 8.22
CA GLY A 89 -16.10 21.18 7.78
C GLY A 89 -16.86 22.50 7.55
N SER A 90 -16.20 23.64 7.71
CA SER A 90 -16.75 24.98 7.42
C SER A 90 -15.61 25.92 7.05
N TYR A 91 -15.95 27.12 6.53
CA TYR A 91 -14.90 28.10 6.18
C TYR A 91 -14.10 28.54 7.41
N ASP A 92 -14.70 28.72 8.58
CA ASP A 92 -13.97 29.03 9.84
C ASP A 92 -13.00 27.89 10.19
N ALA A 93 -13.47 26.63 10.10
CA ALA A 93 -12.63 25.46 10.38
C ALA A 93 -11.50 25.32 9.35
N LEU A 94 -11.78 25.55 8.06
CA LEU A 94 -10.78 25.52 6.99
C LEU A 94 -9.73 26.64 7.16
N GLY A 95 -10.14 27.84 7.54
CA GLY A 95 -9.21 28.93 7.84
C GLY A 95 -8.33 28.60 9.06
N ARG A 96 -8.89 27.95 10.09
CA ARG A 96 -8.16 27.47 11.25
C ARG A 96 -7.16 26.37 10.87
N PHE A 97 -7.58 25.40 10.05
CA PHE A 97 -6.73 24.33 9.53
C PHE A 97 -5.51 24.91 8.80
N PHE A 98 -5.74 25.82 7.85
CA PHE A 98 -4.65 26.50 7.12
C PHE A 98 -3.68 27.22 8.09
N LEU A 99 -4.22 27.95 9.07
CA LEU A 99 -3.40 28.69 10.02
C LEU A 99 -2.53 27.76 10.88
N GLN A 100 -3.08 26.62 11.30
CA GLN A 100 -2.41 25.70 12.21
C GLN A 100 -1.36 24.81 11.50
N TYR A 101 -1.68 24.34 10.29
CA TYR A 101 -0.92 23.27 9.65
C TYR A 101 -0.14 23.71 8.41
N GLU A 102 -0.52 24.80 7.75
CA GLU A 102 0.11 25.17 6.48
C GLU A 102 0.78 26.54 6.49
N SER A 103 0.22 27.50 7.24
CA SER A 103 0.72 28.89 7.16
C SER A 103 2.07 29.10 7.82
N GLY A 104 2.50 28.21 8.71
CA GLY A 104 3.66 28.43 9.57
C GLY A 104 3.51 29.62 10.55
N ALA A 105 2.30 30.19 10.68
CA ALA A 105 2.05 31.33 11.55
C ALA A 105 2.09 30.91 13.03
N PRO A 106 2.60 31.78 13.93
CA PRO A 106 2.56 31.52 15.35
C PRO A 106 1.13 31.36 15.86
N ARG A 107 0.89 30.45 16.82
CA ARG A 107 -0.45 30.15 17.38
C ARG A 107 -1.16 31.35 18.01
N ASP A 108 -0.41 32.36 18.48
CA ASP A 108 -0.93 33.58 19.05
C ASP A 108 -1.52 34.55 18.01
N THR A 109 -1.36 34.30 16.71
CA THR A 109 -2.03 35.05 15.64
C THR A 109 -3.52 34.75 15.54
N LEU A 110 -3.97 33.58 16.02
CA LEU A 110 -5.34 33.07 15.88
C LEU A 110 -6.44 34.09 16.30
N PRO A 111 -6.32 34.82 17.44
CA PRO A 111 -7.33 35.78 17.87
C PRO A 111 -7.48 37.01 16.96
N PHE A 112 -6.55 37.24 16.05
CA PHE A 112 -6.48 38.43 15.20
C PHE A 112 -6.84 38.13 13.73
N VAL A 113 -7.21 36.90 13.41
CA VAL A 113 -7.52 36.48 12.05
C VAL A 113 -9.00 36.21 11.89
N ASP A 114 -9.62 36.78 10.85
CA ASP A 114 -10.95 36.39 10.41
C ASP A 114 -10.86 35.03 9.69
N LEU A 115 -11.17 33.97 10.44
CA LEU A 115 -11.02 32.58 9.98
C LEU A 115 -11.97 32.23 8.85
N ASP A 116 -13.21 32.76 8.87
CA ASP A 116 -14.17 32.51 7.77
C ASP A 116 -13.68 33.15 6.47
N GLN A 117 -13.19 34.37 6.53
CA GLN A 117 -12.61 35.04 5.37
C GLN A 117 -11.35 34.31 4.88
N LEU A 118 -10.51 33.87 5.81
CA LEU A 118 -9.30 33.10 5.48
C LEU A 118 -9.65 31.77 4.78
N GLY A 119 -10.63 31.03 5.28
CA GLY A 119 -11.08 29.79 4.66
C GLY A 119 -11.67 29.98 3.26
N ARG A 120 -12.43 31.07 3.04
CA ARG A 120 -12.91 31.41 1.68
C ARG A 120 -11.77 31.75 0.73
N ARG A 121 -10.73 32.45 1.22
CA ARG A 121 -9.53 32.74 0.41
C ARG A 121 -8.73 31.49 0.12
N TYR A 122 -8.69 30.57 1.06
CA TYR A 122 -8.06 29.25 0.84
C TYR A 122 -8.79 28.49 -0.27
N GLU A 123 -10.13 28.41 -0.23
CA GLU A 123 -10.93 27.78 -1.28
C GLU A 123 -10.75 28.45 -2.66
N ASP A 124 -10.66 29.79 -2.71
CA ASP A 124 -10.38 30.52 -3.96
C ASP A 124 -9.06 30.08 -4.61
N LEU A 125 -8.04 29.74 -3.78
CA LEU A 125 -6.71 29.31 -4.23
C LEU A 125 -6.62 27.79 -4.43
N HIS A 126 -7.36 27.04 -3.63
CA HIS A 126 -7.38 25.59 -3.59
C HIS A 126 -8.84 25.07 -3.69
N PRO A 127 -9.42 25.10 -4.90
CA PRO A 127 -10.80 24.63 -5.09
C PRO A 127 -10.99 23.19 -4.61
N GLY A 128 -12.13 22.89 -4.00
CA GLY A 128 -12.38 21.58 -3.42
C GLY A 128 -13.83 21.34 -3.05
N LEU A 129 -14.06 20.39 -2.14
CA LEU A 129 -15.39 19.95 -1.72
C LEU A 129 -15.43 19.78 -0.20
N PHE A 130 -16.42 20.40 0.47
CA PHE A 130 -16.75 20.10 1.86
C PHE A 130 -17.49 18.77 1.99
N ILE A 131 -16.97 17.84 2.80
CA ILE A 131 -17.59 16.54 3.04
C ILE A 131 -17.16 15.95 4.39
N GLY A 132 -18.10 15.39 5.16
CA GLY A 132 -17.80 14.62 6.38
C GLY A 132 -17.04 15.38 7.48
N GLY A 133 -17.16 16.72 7.55
CA GLY A 133 -16.37 17.53 8.46
C GLY A 133 -14.97 17.89 7.96
N SER A 134 -14.64 17.48 6.72
CA SER A 134 -13.38 17.73 6.02
C SER A 134 -13.59 18.67 4.83
N TYR A 135 -12.48 19.19 4.31
CA TYR A 135 -12.41 19.82 3.01
C TYR A 135 -11.44 19.04 2.12
N VAL A 136 -11.89 18.59 0.96
CA VAL A 136 -11.07 17.82 0.02
C VAL A 136 -10.66 18.72 -1.13
N VAL A 137 -9.37 18.98 -1.24
CA VAL A 137 -8.78 19.84 -2.28
C VAL A 137 -8.69 19.06 -3.59
N TYR A 138 -9.10 19.69 -4.69
CA TYR A 138 -8.93 19.13 -6.03
C TYR A 138 -7.46 19.26 -6.48
N PRO A 139 -6.91 18.23 -7.15
CA PRO A 139 -5.57 18.33 -7.72
C PRO A 139 -5.50 19.47 -8.74
N THR A 140 -4.38 20.20 -8.73
CA THR A 140 -4.14 21.32 -9.66
C THR A 140 -3.87 20.86 -11.09
N LYS A 141 -3.35 19.65 -11.24
CA LYS A 141 -3.12 19.00 -12.54
C LYS A 141 -4.25 18.07 -12.88
N GLU A 142 -4.44 17.80 -14.16
CA GLU A 142 -5.33 16.70 -14.58
C GLU A 142 -4.74 15.37 -14.07
N PRO A 143 -5.57 14.51 -13.45
CA PRO A 143 -5.12 13.20 -12.97
C PRO A 143 -4.55 12.35 -14.11
N GLU A 144 -3.52 11.59 -13.81
CA GLU A 144 -2.90 10.69 -14.78
C GLU A 144 -3.86 9.55 -15.16
N GLN A 145 -3.84 9.16 -16.44
CA GLN A 145 -4.62 8.01 -16.90
C GLN A 145 -3.81 6.72 -16.77
N HIS A 146 -4.06 5.96 -15.72
CA HIS A 146 -3.43 4.65 -15.47
C HIS A 146 -4.14 3.54 -16.24
N TYR A 147 -5.47 3.58 -16.28
CA TYR A 147 -6.29 2.60 -16.99
C TYR A 147 -6.71 3.11 -18.37
N THR A 148 -6.41 2.32 -19.41
CA THR A 148 -6.68 2.65 -20.82
C THR A 148 -7.81 1.81 -21.43
N GLY A 149 -8.47 0.95 -20.61
CA GLY A 149 -9.51 0.02 -21.06
C GLY A 149 -9.02 -1.40 -21.35
N HIS A 150 -7.70 -1.66 -21.34
CA HIS A 150 -7.12 -2.95 -21.72
C HIS A 150 -6.03 -3.46 -20.79
N ASN A 151 -5.50 -2.61 -19.91
CA ASN A 151 -4.35 -2.91 -19.05
C ASN A 151 -4.72 -3.10 -17.57
N LEU A 152 -5.90 -3.65 -17.29
CA LEU A 152 -6.40 -3.81 -15.91
C LEU A 152 -5.45 -4.64 -15.01
N ALA A 153 -4.82 -5.67 -15.57
CA ALA A 153 -3.87 -6.52 -14.87
C ALA A 153 -2.50 -5.86 -14.60
N GLU A 154 -2.26 -4.69 -15.22
CA GLU A 154 -1.02 -3.93 -15.06
C GLU A 154 -1.19 -2.76 -14.08
N LEU A 155 -2.42 -2.54 -13.56
CA LEU A 155 -2.68 -1.49 -12.59
C LEU A 155 -1.97 -1.80 -11.28
N ASP A 156 -1.20 -0.83 -10.82
CA ASP A 156 -0.51 -0.88 -9.54
C ASP A 156 -1.26 -0.03 -8.50
N ASP A 157 -1.98 -0.68 -7.58
CA ASP A 157 -2.63 -0.08 -6.40
C ASP A 157 -1.90 -0.55 -5.14
N SER A 158 -0.55 -0.53 -5.17
CA SER A 158 0.31 -1.09 -4.12
C SER A 158 0.89 -0.06 -3.16
N ASP A 159 0.46 1.19 -3.17
CA ASP A 159 0.90 2.27 -2.28
C ASP A 159 0.32 2.16 -0.84
N TRP A 160 0.05 0.94 -0.39
CA TRP A 160 -0.38 0.60 0.96
C TRP A 160 0.43 -0.59 1.51
N SER A 161 0.49 -0.70 2.81
CA SER A 161 1.18 -1.80 3.50
C SER A 161 0.21 -2.80 4.12
N VAL A 162 -0.74 -2.27 4.91
CA VAL A 162 -1.80 -3.04 5.57
C VAL A 162 -3.12 -2.27 5.44
N ARG A 163 -4.20 -2.97 5.15
CA ARG A 163 -5.57 -2.47 5.25
C ARG A 163 -6.25 -3.16 6.43
N LEU A 164 -6.82 -2.37 7.32
CA LEU A 164 -7.50 -2.84 8.53
C LEU A 164 -8.98 -2.53 8.44
N LYS A 165 -9.84 -3.47 8.81
CA LYS A 165 -11.26 -3.20 9.04
C LYS A 165 -11.52 -3.16 10.53
N ILE A 166 -11.82 -1.99 11.06
CA ILE A 166 -12.05 -1.76 12.49
C ILE A 166 -13.49 -1.33 12.74
N ALA A 167 -14.04 -1.72 13.87
CA ALA A 167 -15.42 -1.44 14.24
C ALA A 167 -15.53 -0.89 15.66
N SER A 168 -16.63 -0.19 15.95
CA SER A 168 -17.03 0.23 17.27
C SER A 168 -18.40 -0.34 17.62
N PRO A 169 -18.84 -0.26 18.90
CA PRO A 169 -20.20 -0.63 19.29
C PRO A 169 -21.28 0.15 18.55
N GLU A 170 -21.00 1.40 18.16
CA GLU A 170 -21.95 2.26 17.43
C GLU A 170 -21.98 1.95 15.92
N LYS A 171 -20.90 1.38 15.38
CA LYS A 171 -20.77 1.02 13.97
C LYS A 171 -20.17 -0.38 13.82
N PRO A 172 -20.96 -1.44 14.07
CA PRO A 172 -20.47 -2.83 14.08
C PRO A 172 -20.07 -3.35 12.72
N GLU A 173 -20.55 -2.76 11.61
CA GLU A 173 -20.11 -3.08 10.25
C GLU A 173 -18.66 -2.64 9.96
N GLY A 174 -18.15 -1.73 10.77
CA GLY A 174 -16.80 -1.24 10.70
C GLY A 174 -16.48 -0.34 9.51
N VAL A 175 -15.26 0.18 9.53
CA VAL A 175 -14.66 0.97 8.45
C VAL A 175 -13.27 0.46 8.14
N TRP A 176 -12.80 0.66 6.92
CA TRP A 176 -11.43 0.36 6.54
C TRP A 176 -10.51 1.53 6.87
N VAL A 177 -9.30 1.20 7.25
CA VAL A 177 -8.14 2.08 7.45
C VAL A 177 -7.04 1.58 6.54
N ARG A 178 -6.35 2.46 5.86
CA ARG A 178 -5.23 2.17 4.99
C ARG A 178 -3.93 2.66 5.60
N LEU A 179 -2.95 1.79 5.72
CA LEU A 179 -1.62 2.14 6.20
C LEU A 179 -0.63 2.20 5.02
N PRO A 180 0.45 2.97 5.09
CA PRO A 180 0.90 3.70 6.28
C PRO A 180 0.08 4.96 6.58
N ASP A 181 -0.08 5.27 7.86
CA ASP A 181 -0.58 6.53 8.38
C ASP A 181 0.50 7.17 9.23
N TYR A 182 1.21 8.14 8.66
CA TYR A 182 2.35 8.80 9.32
C TYR A 182 1.93 9.94 10.25
N SER A 183 0.66 10.34 10.28
CA SER A 183 0.15 11.37 11.15
C SER A 183 0.31 11.01 12.64
N MET A 184 0.20 9.73 12.97
CA MET A 184 0.40 9.24 14.34
C MET A 184 1.83 9.40 14.86
N VAL A 185 2.81 9.59 13.97
CA VAL A 185 4.22 9.74 14.35
C VAL A 185 4.64 11.20 14.46
N ASN A 186 4.03 12.08 13.68
CA ASN A 186 4.53 13.44 13.46
C ASN A 186 3.69 14.55 14.13
N ASP A 187 2.63 14.25 14.87
CA ASP A 187 1.70 15.25 15.45
C ASP A 187 1.15 16.23 14.38
N ASP A 188 1.05 15.74 13.15
CA ASP A 188 0.67 16.47 11.96
C ASP A 188 -0.86 16.40 11.70
N LYS A 189 -1.26 16.73 10.47
CA LYS A 189 -2.65 16.69 10.00
C LYS A 189 -3.27 15.31 10.23
N ALA A 190 -4.54 15.29 10.68
CA ALA A 190 -5.32 14.05 10.77
C ALA A 190 -5.30 13.26 9.45
N ASP A 191 -5.11 11.97 9.54
CA ASP A 191 -5.06 11.08 8.40
C ASP A 191 -6.00 9.87 8.58
N GLU A 192 -5.65 8.72 8.09
CA GLU A 192 -6.47 7.51 7.98
C GLU A 192 -7.09 7.06 9.31
N VAL A 193 -6.27 6.95 10.36
CA VAL A 193 -6.72 6.44 11.67
C VAL A 193 -7.67 7.43 12.34
N GLU A 194 -7.34 8.73 12.37
CA GLU A 194 -8.17 9.73 13.03
C GLU A 194 -9.52 9.91 12.32
N LEU A 195 -9.55 9.90 11.00
CA LEU A 195 -10.79 9.95 10.22
C LEU A 195 -11.66 8.71 10.46
N ALA A 196 -11.05 7.53 10.61
CA ALA A 196 -11.77 6.31 10.95
C ALA A 196 -12.37 6.37 12.36
N LEU A 197 -11.62 6.82 13.37
CA LEU A 197 -12.11 7.00 14.75
C LEU A 197 -13.31 7.96 14.81
N LEU A 198 -13.21 9.07 14.05
CA LEU A 198 -14.32 10.02 13.94
C LEU A 198 -15.58 9.36 13.37
N ASP A 199 -15.46 8.61 12.28
CA ASP A 199 -16.60 7.94 11.62
C ASP A 199 -17.18 6.80 12.49
N LEU A 200 -16.33 6.16 13.30
CA LEU A 200 -16.70 5.17 14.30
C LEU A 200 -17.28 5.80 15.60
N LYS A 201 -17.16 7.12 15.79
CA LYS A 201 -17.58 7.89 16.97
C LYS A 201 -16.93 7.39 18.27
N VAL A 202 -15.64 7.13 18.22
CA VAL A 202 -14.81 6.76 19.36
C VAL A 202 -13.59 7.67 19.44
N ASP A 203 -13.06 7.84 20.65
CA ASP A 203 -11.93 8.74 20.87
C ASP A 203 -10.57 8.05 20.70
N THR A 204 -10.54 6.72 20.86
CA THR A 204 -9.28 6.00 20.89
C THR A 204 -9.37 4.67 20.15
N ILE A 205 -8.21 4.20 19.65
CA ILE A 205 -8.09 2.91 18.94
C ILE A 205 -8.40 1.71 19.87
N GLN A 206 -8.22 1.86 21.17
CA GLN A 206 -8.53 0.84 22.18
C GLN A 206 -10.03 0.54 22.28
N ASP A 207 -10.88 1.47 21.86
CA ASP A 207 -12.33 1.30 21.82
C ASP A 207 -12.80 0.58 20.56
N CYS A 208 -11.87 0.24 19.67
CA CYS A 208 -12.13 -0.44 18.41
C CYS A 208 -11.86 -1.94 18.48
N THR A 209 -12.58 -2.68 17.65
CA THR A 209 -12.38 -4.13 17.43
C THR A 209 -11.92 -4.37 16.01
N LEU A 210 -10.86 -5.16 15.81
CA LEU A 210 -10.40 -5.59 14.50
C LEU A 210 -11.34 -6.65 13.94
N LEU A 211 -11.93 -6.40 12.76
CA LEU A 211 -12.81 -7.32 12.05
C LEU A 211 -12.11 -8.11 10.95
N ASP A 212 -11.22 -7.43 10.21
CA ASP A 212 -10.49 -7.99 9.07
C ASP A 212 -9.18 -7.25 8.91
N ALA A 213 -8.18 -7.90 8.30
CA ALA A 213 -6.91 -7.26 7.96
C ALA A 213 -6.29 -7.91 6.73
N ARG A 214 -5.73 -7.08 5.84
CA ARG A 214 -5.03 -7.52 4.63
C ARG A 214 -3.64 -6.90 4.59
N CYS A 215 -2.63 -7.68 4.22
CA CYS A 215 -1.26 -7.21 3.99
C CYS A 215 -0.98 -7.16 2.49
N ILE A 216 -0.17 -6.17 2.07
CA ILE A 216 0.33 -6.10 0.68
C ILE A 216 1.25 -7.27 0.34
N LEU A 217 1.92 -7.85 1.35
CA LEU A 217 2.75 -9.03 1.18
C LEU A 217 1.87 -10.29 1.10
N PRO A 218 1.82 -10.98 -0.04
CA PRO A 218 0.96 -12.15 -0.21
C PRO A 218 1.36 -13.35 0.67
N GLU A 219 2.59 -13.35 1.18
CA GLU A 219 3.11 -14.37 2.09
C GLU A 219 2.55 -14.23 3.51
N VAL A 220 2.13 -13.01 3.90
CA VAL A 220 1.63 -12.72 5.25
C VAL A 220 0.15 -13.06 5.36
N GLU A 221 -0.17 -13.95 6.28
CA GLU A 221 -1.52 -14.46 6.50
C GLU A 221 -1.96 -14.24 7.96
N ASN A 222 -3.27 -14.28 8.18
CA ASN A 222 -3.85 -14.36 9.53
C ASN A 222 -3.50 -13.21 10.49
N LEU A 223 -3.36 -11.98 9.99
CA LEU A 223 -3.07 -10.78 10.80
C LEU A 223 -4.01 -10.63 12.00
N VAL A 224 -5.31 -10.89 11.85
CA VAL A 224 -6.31 -10.79 12.93
C VAL A 224 -5.98 -11.71 14.11
N SER A 225 -5.38 -12.87 13.86
CA SER A 225 -4.98 -13.81 14.91
C SER A 225 -3.56 -13.58 15.42
N GLU A 226 -2.73 -12.87 14.67
CA GLU A 226 -1.34 -12.56 15.05
C GLU A 226 -1.28 -11.48 16.13
N TYR A 227 -2.14 -10.45 16.00
CA TYR A 227 -2.12 -9.27 16.86
C TYR A 227 -3.26 -9.29 17.88
N HIS A 228 -2.93 -9.12 19.16
CA HIS A 228 -3.90 -8.96 20.24
C HIS A 228 -4.28 -7.49 20.45
N GLU A 229 -3.31 -6.60 20.24
CA GLU A 229 -3.49 -5.15 20.36
C GLU A 229 -3.51 -4.52 18.97
N LEU A 230 -4.57 -3.77 18.68
CA LEU A 230 -4.72 -3.10 17.38
C LEU A 230 -3.64 -2.05 17.13
N ALA A 231 -3.17 -1.40 18.20
CA ALA A 231 -2.10 -0.42 18.13
C ALA A 231 -0.78 -1.03 17.61
N ASP A 232 -0.46 -2.26 18.01
CA ASP A 232 0.75 -2.96 17.56
C ASP A 232 0.67 -3.28 16.05
N LEU A 233 -0.52 -3.68 15.57
CA LEU A 233 -0.73 -3.92 14.16
C LEU A 233 -0.60 -2.64 13.32
N ILE A 234 -1.13 -1.51 13.81
CA ILE A 234 -0.99 -0.21 13.15
C ILE A 234 0.49 0.19 13.12
N TYR A 235 1.21 0.03 14.21
CA TYR A 235 2.64 0.33 14.28
C TYR A 235 3.44 -0.50 13.27
N ASP A 236 3.27 -1.81 13.29
CA ASP A 236 3.97 -2.72 12.37
C ASP A 236 3.56 -2.50 10.90
N GLY A 237 2.29 -2.15 10.64
CA GLY A 237 1.82 -1.78 9.31
C GLY A 237 2.44 -0.49 8.79
N ASN A 238 2.60 0.53 9.65
CA ASN A 238 3.31 1.77 9.30
C ASN A 238 4.79 1.49 9.02
N ASP A 239 5.44 0.66 9.84
CA ASP A 239 6.84 0.28 9.63
C ASP A 239 7.03 -0.47 8.31
N LEU A 240 6.09 -1.37 7.95
CA LEU A 240 6.14 -2.04 6.65
C LEU A 240 6.03 -1.02 5.50
N GLY A 241 5.12 -0.05 5.59
CA GLY A 241 4.99 1.02 4.58
C GLY A 241 6.29 1.80 4.44
N PHE A 242 6.87 2.25 5.54
CA PHE A 242 8.15 2.95 5.55
C PHE A 242 9.29 2.12 4.92
N LEU A 243 9.35 0.83 5.24
CA LEU A 243 10.36 -0.08 4.66
C LEU A 243 10.21 -0.24 3.15
N LEU A 244 8.98 -0.36 2.65
CA LEU A 244 8.72 -0.51 1.22
C LEU A 244 9.03 0.79 0.46
N ASP A 245 8.67 1.96 1.02
CA ASP A 245 8.86 3.26 0.38
C ASP A 245 10.31 3.72 0.40
N GLU A 246 10.95 3.72 1.57
CA GLU A 246 12.28 4.31 1.76
C GLU A 246 13.40 3.33 1.35
N GLN A 247 13.33 2.08 1.78
CA GLN A 247 14.37 1.10 1.47
C GLN A 247 14.26 0.58 0.04
N GLY A 248 13.05 0.48 -0.50
CA GLY A 248 12.82 0.09 -1.89
C GLY A 248 13.48 1.03 -2.89
N GLN A 249 13.59 2.33 -2.56
CA GLN A 249 14.22 3.33 -3.43
C GLN A 249 15.76 3.32 -3.40
N GLY A 250 16.39 2.85 -2.35
CA GLY A 250 17.84 2.94 -2.11
C GLY A 250 18.63 1.66 -2.39
N MET A 251 17.99 0.50 -2.45
CA MET A 251 18.67 -0.80 -2.58
C MET A 251 18.30 -1.49 -3.91
N PRO A 252 19.27 -1.73 -4.81
CA PRO A 252 18.99 -2.48 -6.02
C PRO A 252 18.36 -3.84 -5.71
N HIS A 253 17.32 -4.20 -6.46
CA HIS A 253 16.57 -5.46 -6.31
C HIS A 253 15.93 -5.66 -4.92
N PHE A 254 15.63 -4.58 -4.18
CA PHE A 254 15.09 -4.68 -2.83
C PHE A 254 13.85 -5.57 -2.78
N ASN A 255 12.82 -5.26 -3.56
CA ASN A 255 11.56 -6.01 -3.57
C ASN A 255 11.77 -7.49 -3.93
N GLU A 256 12.55 -7.75 -4.99
CA GLU A 256 12.83 -9.13 -5.43
C GLU A 256 13.59 -9.93 -4.37
N LYS A 257 14.61 -9.33 -3.74
CA LYS A 257 15.37 -9.93 -2.66
C LYS A 257 14.52 -10.16 -1.42
N PHE A 258 13.65 -9.21 -1.08
CA PHE A 258 12.78 -9.28 0.08
C PHE A 258 11.78 -10.44 -0.07
N HIS A 259 11.03 -10.49 -1.19
CA HIS A 259 10.11 -11.61 -1.46
C HIS A 259 10.84 -12.97 -1.52
N ALA A 260 12.04 -13.02 -2.10
CA ALA A 260 12.84 -14.24 -2.09
C ALA A 260 13.24 -14.66 -0.66
N ALA A 261 13.54 -13.70 0.23
CA ALA A 261 13.86 -13.98 1.63
C ALA A 261 12.64 -14.44 2.43
N LEU A 262 11.47 -13.81 2.20
CA LEU A 262 10.20 -14.25 2.79
C LEU A 262 9.88 -15.71 2.41
N ALA A 263 10.00 -16.04 1.14
CA ALA A 263 9.79 -17.41 0.64
C ALA A 263 10.82 -18.39 1.18
N TYR A 264 12.09 -18.00 1.28
CA TYR A 264 13.18 -18.82 1.84
C TYR A 264 12.92 -19.20 3.29
N GLU A 265 12.50 -18.23 4.12
CA GLU A 265 12.15 -18.43 5.53
C GLU A 265 10.75 -19.01 5.74
N LYS A 266 9.94 -19.15 4.67
CA LYS A 266 8.53 -19.55 4.74
C LYS A 266 7.75 -18.63 5.69
N CYS A 267 7.99 -17.33 5.56
CA CYS A 267 7.40 -16.30 6.38
C CYS A 267 5.89 -16.21 6.11
N THR A 268 5.08 -16.20 7.19
CA THR A 268 3.63 -16.02 7.12
C THR A 268 3.12 -14.98 8.11
N ARG A 269 4.03 -14.31 8.85
CA ARG A 269 3.71 -13.37 9.91
C ARG A 269 4.34 -12.00 9.63
N LEU A 270 3.61 -10.93 9.89
CA LEU A 270 4.06 -9.56 9.64
C LEU A 270 5.31 -9.21 10.46
N GLY A 271 5.33 -9.51 11.76
CA GLY A 271 6.49 -9.24 12.60
C GLY A 271 7.75 -9.96 12.12
N ALA A 272 7.63 -11.20 11.62
CA ALA A 272 8.74 -11.93 11.03
C ALA A 272 9.18 -11.32 9.67
N ALA A 273 8.24 -10.82 8.87
CA ALA A 273 8.55 -10.13 7.62
C ALA A 273 9.35 -8.85 7.87
N LEU A 274 8.98 -8.08 8.90
CA LEU A 274 9.73 -6.88 9.31
C LEU A 274 11.14 -7.20 9.77
N ASP A 275 11.33 -8.26 10.58
CA ASP A 275 12.66 -8.72 10.96
C ASP A 275 13.49 -9.13 9.73
N ILE A 276 12.89 -9.83 8.76
CA ILE A 276 13.56 -10.20 7.50
C ILE A 276 13.98 -8.95 6.71
N ALA A 277 13.11 -7.96 6.57
CA ALA A 277 13.40 -6.72 5.86
C ALA A 277 14.59 -5.98 6.47
N GLN A 278 14.65 -5.85 7.79
CA GLN A 278 15.76 -5.22 8.52
C GLN A 278 17.07 -6.02 8.40
N ASN A 279 16.98 -7.31 8.16
CA ASN A 279 18.12 -8.23 8.08
C ASN A 279 18.44 -8.72 6.66
N LEU A 280 18.03 -7.99 5.61
CA LEU A 280 18.31 -8.41 4.22
C LEU A 280 19.81 -8.59 3.92
N ARG A 281 20.70 -7.90 4.65
CA ARG A 281 22.17 -8.13 4.60
C ARG A 281 22.58 -9.55 4.99
N CYS A 282 21.75 -10.26 5.74
CA CYS A 282 21.97 -11.64 6.16
C CYS A 282 21.68 -12.66 5.05
N TYR A 283 21.35 -12.19 3.87
CA TYR A 283 21.08 -13.02 2.70
C TYR A 283 21.99 -12.65 1.55
N ASP A 284 22.64 -13.66 0.97
CA ASP A 284 23.28 -13.55 -0.34
C ASP A 284 22.21 -13.78 -1.41
N PHE A 285 22.18 -12.91 -2.43
CA PHE A 285 21.15 -12.87 -3.45
C PHE A 285 21.75 -12.80 -4.84
N VAL A 286 21.21 -13.59 -5.77
CA VAL A 286 21.56 -13.57 -7.20
C VAL A 286 20.29 -13.23 -7.98
N PRO A 287 20.16 -11.99 -8.49
CA PRO A 287 19.01 -11.59 -9.28
C PRO A 287 18.94 -12.38 -10.58
N ARG A 288 17.74 -12.48 -11.15
CA ARG A 288 17.48 -13.31 -12.34
C ARG A 288 18.44 -13.02 -13.51
N GLU A 289 18.73 -11.75 -13.78
CA GLU A 289 19.62 -11.31 -14.85
C GLU A 289 21.08 -11.74 -14.65
N ASP A 290 21.50 -11.95 -13.39
CA ASP A 290 22.85 -12.36 -13.06
C ASP A 290 23.02 -13.88 -13.01
N VAL A 291 21.92 -14.64 -13.02
CA VAL A 291 21.97 -16.09 -12.92
C VAL A 291 22.78 -16.74 -14.05
N GLU A 292 22.62 -16.23 -15.28
CA GLU A 292 23.36 -16.80 -16.43
C GLU A 292 24.85 -16.58 -16.35
N SER A 293 25.30 -15.45 -15.83
CA SER A 293 26.72 -15.09 -15.64
C SER A 293 27.32 -15.61 -14.33
N PHE A 294 26.52 -16.23 -13.47
CA PHE A 294 26.95 -16.65 -12.13
C PHE A 294 28.17 -17.59 -12.14
N ALA A 295 28.18 -18.58 -13.05
CA ALA A 295 29.28 -19.53 -13.15
C ALA A 295 30.59 -18.86 -13.59
N GLU A 296 30.53 -17.91 -14.51
CA GLU A 296 31.66 -17.14 -15.03
C GLU A 296 32.22 -16.22 -13.91
N LYS A 297 31.34 -15.43 -13.27
CA LYS A 297 31.69 -14.57 -12.13
C LYS A 297 32.31 -15.36 -10.98
N PHE A 298 31.84 -16.59 -10.75
CA PHE A 298 32.40 -17.48 -9.73
C PHE A 298 33.83 -17.91 -10.10
N LEU A 299 34.10 -18.31 -11.35
CA LEU A 299 35.44 -18.68 -11.82
C LEU A 299 36.41 -17.49 -11.74
N GLU A 300 35.97 -16.30 -12.14
CA GLU A 300 36.74 -15.05 -12.02
C GLU A 300 37.07 -14.74 -10.55
N SER A 301 36.10 -14.90 -9.64
CA SER A 301 36.31 -14.69 -8.19
C SER A 301 37.35 -15.66 -7.59
N ARG A 302 37.61 -16.81 -8.25
CA ARG A 302 38.68 -17.76 -7.90
C ARG A 302 40.02 -17.41 -8.50
N GLY A 303 40.14 -16.27 -9.18
CA GLY A 303 41.36 -15.77 -9.77
C GLY A 303 41.70 -16.36 -11.14
N ILE A 304 40.71 -16.96 -11.83
CA ILE A 304 40.87 -17.42 -13.21
C ILE A 304 40.77 -16.19 -14.13
N GLU A 305 41.75 -16.01 -15.02
CA GLU A 305 41.76 -14.90 -15.97
C GLU A 305 40.57 -14.96 -16.92
N ALA A 306 39.98 -13.80 -17.25
CA ALA A 306 38.80 -13.69 -18.12
C ALA A 306 38.94 -14.44 -19.47
N GLY A 307 40.14 -14.43 -20.07
CA GLY A 307 40.41 -15.18 -21.29
C GLY A 307 40.27 -16.70 -21.11
N HIS A 308 40.70 -17.22 -19.98
CA HIS A 308 40.55 -18.65 -19.66
C HIS A 308 39.11 -18.99 -19.28
N VAL A 309 38.39 -18.07 -18.59
CA VAL A 309 36.94 -18.22 -18.30
C VAL A 309 36.14 -18.33 -19.58
N SER A 310 36.41 -17.45 -20.57
CA SER A 310 35.76 -17.50 -21.89
C SER A 310 35.99 -18.85 -22.58
N LEU A 311 37.23 -19.31 -22.62
CA LEU A 311 37.58 -20.59 -23.25
C LEU A 311 36.89 -21.78 -22.58
N LEU A 312 36.88 -21.80 -21.23
CA LEU A 312 36.18 -22.83 -20.45
C LEU A 312 34.67 -22.79 -20.72
N SER A 313 34.08 -21.61 -20.82
CA SER A 313 32.66 -21.40 -21.05
C SER A 313 32.20 -21.89 -22.42
N GLU A 314 33.09 -21.91 -23.45
CA GLU A 314 32.80 -22.47 -24.77
C GLU A 314 32.75 -24.02 -24.79
N CYS A 315 33.45 -24.65 -23.86
CA CYS A 315 33.61 -26.11 -23.83
C CYS A 315 32.82 -26.79 -22.68
N MET A 316 32.18 -26.04 -21.85
CA MET A 316 31.51 -26.51 -20.65
C MET A 316 29.97 -26.47 -20.79
N ASP A 317 29.27 -27.43 -20.24
CA ASP A 317 27.83 -27.34 -20.00
C ASP A 317 27.58 -26.32 -18.87
N ARG A 318 27.40 -25.05 -19.28
CA ARG A 318 27.24 -23.89 -18.37
C ARG A 318 26.03 -24.07 -17.46
N GLU A 319 24.92 -24.61 -17.97
CA GLU A 319 23.70 -24.77 -17.22
C GLU A 319 23.86 -25.78 -16.10
N SER A 320 24.42 -26.95 -16.39
CA SER A 320 24.68 -27.98 -15.40
C SER A 320 25.71 -27.53 -14.35
N TYR A 321 26.76 -26.82 -14.78
CA TYR A 321 27.77 -26.30 -13.85
C TYR A 321 27.22 -25.21 -12.94
N ARG A 322 26.45 -24.28 -13.48
CA ARG A 322 25.75 -23.24 -12.71
C ARG A 322 24.82 -23.82 -11.66
N ARG A 323 23.98 -24.79 -12.05
CA ARG A 323 23.06 -25.50 -11.14
C ARG A 323 23.83 -26.20 -10.02
N TYR A 324 24.93 -26.87 -10.37
CA TYR A 324 25.81 -27.50 -9.40
C TYR A 324 26.41 -26.48 -8.40
N LEU A 325 26.94 -25.36 -8.88
CA LEU A 325 27.53 -24.33 -8.03
C LEU A 325 26.51 -23.71 -7.07
N LEU A 326 25.35 -23.33 -7.57
CA LEU A 326 24.28 -22.75 -6.75
C LEU A 326 23.85 -23.74 -5.66
N ALA A 327 23.63 -25.00 -6.00
CA ALA A 327 23.30 -26.05 -5.04
C ALA A 327 24.41 -26.30 -4.01
N GLN A 328 25.66 -26.38 -4.45
CA GLN A 328 26.83 -26.58 -3.56
C GLN A 328 27.02 -25.42 -2.57
N GLN A 329 26.65 -24.21 -2.97
CA GLN A 329 26.72 -23.03 -2.12
C GLN A 329 25.47 -22.84 -1.25
N GLY A 330 24.48 -23.73 -1.34
CA GLY A 330 23.26 -23.71 -0.52
C GLY A 330 22.22 -22.66 -0.97
N TYR A 331 22.30 -22.17 -2.22
CA TYR A 331 21.27 -21.31 -2.76
C TYR A 331 19.98 -22.07 -3.05
N GLN A 332 18.85 -21.45 -2.76
CA GLN A 332 17.52 -21.92 -3.14
C GLN A 332 16.93 -20.97 -4.21
N GLN A 333 16.23 -21.55 -5.17
CA GLN A 333 15.56 -20.77 -6.21
C GLN A 333 14.24 -20.23 -5.70
N HIS A 334 14.03 -18.92 -5.89
CA HIS A 334 12.73 -18.30 -5.72
C HIS A 334 11.90 -18.53 -7.01
N ALA A 335 10.78 -19.28 -6.87
CA ALA A 335 10.03 -19.77 -8.01
C ALA A 335 9.37 -18.63 -8.84
N ALA A 336 8.91 -17.56 -8.17
CA ALA A 336 8.20 -16.47 -8.82
C ALA A 336 9.12 -15.59 -9.69
N SER A 337 10.30 -15.21 -9.18
CA SER A 337 11.25 -14.33 -9.90
C SER A 337 12.29 -15.10 -10.71
N GLY A 338 12.59 -16.35 -10.31
CA GLY A 338 13.70 -17.13 -10.88
C GLY A 338 15.07 -16.74 -10.33
N SER A 339 15.13 -15.83 -9.34
CA SER A 339 16.34 -15.48 -8.61
C SER A 339 16.78 -16.59 -7.64
N PHE A 340 17.95 -16.43 -7.05
CA PHE A 340 18.49 -17.38 -6.06
C PHE A 340 18.91 -16.66 -4.78
N ILE A 341 18.63 -17.29 -3.63
CA ILE A 341 18.89 -16.73 -2.31
C ILE A 341 19.42 -17.78 -1.35
N ARG A 342 20.25 -17.38 -0.39
CA ARG A 342 20.65 -18.19 0.76
C ARG A 342 20.91 -17.32 1.98
N ARG A 343 20.81 -17.89 3.17
CA ARG A 343 21.37 -17.30 4.39
C ARG A 343 22.90 -17.26 4.31
N ASN A 344 23.49 -16.13 4.70
CA ASN A 344 24.94 -16.04 4.94
C ASN A 344 25.27 -16.22 6.43
N GLN A 345 26.51 -15.92 6.84
CA GLN A 345 27.00 -16.14 8.20
C GLN A 345 26.82 -14.94 9.13
N LEU A 346 26.13 -13.87 8.67
CA LEU A 346 25.86 -12.71 9.51
C LEU A 346 24.78 -13.03 10.55
N ASP A 347 24.92 -12.46 11.73
CA ASP A 347 23.94 -12.60 12.79
C ASP A 347 22.63 -11.90 12.41
N PHE A 348 21.54 -12.63 12.54
CA PHE A 348 20.19 -12.15 12.30
C PHE A 348 19.60 -11.64 13.63
N CYS A 349 19.13 -10.39 13.62
CA CYS A 349 18.50 -9.76 14.76
C CYS A 349 16.98 -10.05 14.73
N TYR A 350 16.45 -10.63 15.78
CA TYR A 350 15.03 -10.88 15.98
C TYR A 350 14.48 -9.84 16.96
N GLU A 351 13.71 -8.88 16.46
CA GLU A 351 13.11 -7.81 17.27
C GLU A 351 11.61 -8.06 17.52
N ARG A 352 10.91 -8.57 16.51
CA ARG A 352 9.44 -8.79 16.52
C ARG A 352 9.06 -10.26 16.50
N SER A 353 9.97 -11.13 16.10
CA SER A 353 9.76 -12.56 16.03
C SER A 353 10.71 -13.32 16.96
N GLN A 354 10.36 -14.56 17.27
CA GLN A 354 11.26 -15.42 18.02
C GLN A 354 12.17 -16.20 17.05
N PRO A 355 13.46 -16.44 17.43
CA PRO A 355 14.31 -17.29 16.64
C PRO A 355 13.68 -18.69 16.49
N PRO A 356 13.81 -19.33 15.31
CA PRO A 356 13.27 -20.66 15.08
C PRO A 356 13.83 -21.62 16.13
N THR A 357 12.94 -22.36 16.80
CA THR A 357 13.35 -23.39 17.77
C THR A 357 14.26 -24.38 17.05
N PRO A 358 15.48 -24.66 17.56
CA PRO A 358 16.36 -25.63 16.94
C PRO A 358 15.62 -26.95 16.79
N GLN A 359 15.40 -27.39 15.56
CA GLN A 359 14.89 -28.74 15.32
C GLN A 359 15.94 -29.70 15.88
N ALA A 360 15.57 -30.48 16.91
CA ALA A 360 16.42 -31.53 17.43
C ALA A 360 16.69 -32.49 16.27
N HIS A 361 17.90 -32.41 15.71
CA HIS A 361 18.41 -33.46 14.83
C HIS A 361 18.50 -34.76 15.65
N PHE A 362 17.47 -35.57 15.53
CA PHE A 362 17.60 -36.98 15.91
C PHE A 362 18.61 -37.61 14.95
N GLU A 363 19.90 -37.59 15.30
CA GLU A 363 20.84 -38.52 14.70
C GLU A 363 20.41 -39.95 15.08
N MET A 364 19.71 -40.61 14.14
CA MET A 364 19.62 -42.05 14.19
C MET A 364 21.04 -42.60 13.95
N LYS A 365 21.75 -42.93 15.02
CA LYS A 365 22.92 -43.81 14.94
C LYS A 365 22.41 -45.19 14.56
N LEU A 366 22.68 -45.60 13.31
CA LEU A 366 22.68 -46.99 12.89
C LEU A 366 23.98 -47.67 13.33
#